data_4ef1f053cb3e74cb2b03951504b30e3b
#
_entry.id   4ef1f053cb3e74cb2b03951504b30e3b
#
_cell.length_a   1.000
_cell.length_b   1.000
_cell.length_c   1.000
_cell.angle_alpha   90.00
_cell.angle_beta   90.00
_cell.angle_gamma   90.00
#
_symmetry.space_group_name_H-M   'P 1'
#
loop_
_entity.id
_entity.type
_entity.pdbx_description
1 polymer ?
#
loop_
_entity_poly.entity_id
_entity_poly.type
_entity_poly.pdbx_seq_one_letter_code
_entity_poly.pdbx_strand_id
1 'polypeptide(L)'
;MKTLLYKQLRLVCQPMTLVFCLFGVMLLIPAYPYTVMWFYVMLGLFFSFLNGREQKNVYYSALLPIRKRDTVKANCLFVGLIELLALVIAVPFALLRAKLGIGDNPVGLNANVTLFACGLMLFAVFNAVFLLSFYRTAYKVGVSFVKACIVMAVAAFIMEAVVHFPALSRFNGYDLACQLPLLAAGLVIWCGSWPLIFRGAAARYEKVDL
;
A
#
# COMPACT_ATOMS: atom_id res chain seq x y z
N MET A 1 -16.83 -15.44 2.35
CA MET A 1 -15.98 -14.28 2.03
C MET A 1 -16.35 -13.04 2.83
N LYS A 2 -17.61 -12.56 2.79
CA LYS A 2 -18.03 -11.35 3.56
C LYS A 2 -17.69 -11.46 5.05
N THR A 3 -17.98 -12.58 5.68
CA THR A 3 -17.71 -12.83 7.12
C THR A 3 -16.21 -12.81 7.45
N LEU A 4 -15.36 -13.36 6.57
CA LEU A 4 -13.90 -13.34 6.77
C LEU A 4 -13.33 -11.94 6.63
N LEU A 5 -13.80 -11.17 5.65
CA LEU A 5 -13.41 -9.77 5.49
C LEU A 5 -13.88 -8.92 6.68
N TYR A 6 -15.12 -9.10 7.13
CA TYR A 6 -15.65 -8.44 8.32
C TYR A 6 -14.81 -8.76 9.57
N LYS A 7 -14.40 -10.03 9.72
CA LYS A 7 -13.48 -10.44 10.78
C LYS A 7 -12.15 -9.65 10.70
N GLN A 8 -11.54 -9.51 9.52
CA GLN A 8 -10.30 -8.76 9.36
C GLN A 8 -10.49 -7.28 9.72
N LEU A 9 -11.55 -6.66 9.25
CA LEU A 9 -11.83 -5.26 9.54
C LEU A 9 -12.12 -4.99 11.02
N ARG A 10 -12.80 -5.92 11.72
CA ARG A 10 -13.20 -5.71 13.11
C ARG A 10 -12.16 -6.17 14.14
N LEU A 11 -11.46 -7.26 13.88
CA LEU A 11 -10.55 -7.87 14.87
C LEU A 11 -9.08 -7.59 14.56
N VAL A 12 -8.69 -7.51 13.29
CA VAL A 12 -7.28 -7.37 12.89
C VAL A 12 -6.92 -5.92 12.66
N CYS A 13 -7.81 -5.15 12.01
CA CYS A 13 -7.58 -3.75 11.73
C CYS A 13 -7.39 -2.97 13.03
N GLN A 14 -6.23 -2.35 13.20
CA GLN A 14 -5.97 -1.45 14.32
C GLN A 14 -6.46 -0.05 14.02
N PRO A 15 -6.92 0.72 15.03
CA PRO A 15 -7.24 2.13 14.87
C PRO A 15 -6.10 2.96 14.27
N MET A 16 -4.83 2.63 14.62
CA MET A 16 -3.64 3.27 14.05
C MET A 16 -3.57 3.13 12.53
N THR A 17 -4.06 2.04 11.94
CA THR A 17 -4.11 1.88 10.49
C THR A 17 -4.98 2.95 9.83
N LEU A 18 -6.11 3.27 10.45
CA LEU A 18 -7.01 4.33 9.96
C LEU A 18 -6.39 5.72 10.15
N VAL A 19 -5.69 5.95 11.28
CA VAL A 19 -4.95 7.21 11.51
C VAL A 19 -3.88 7.41 10.44
N PHE A 20 -3.16 6.36 10.06
CA PHE A 20 -2.15 6.46 8.99
C PHE A 20 -2.75 6.69 7.60
N CYS A 21 -3.98 6.28 7.35
CA CYS A 21 -4.67 6.68 6.11
C CYS A 21 -4.94 8.19 6.03
N LEU A 22 -5.05 8.89 7.19
CA LEU A 22 -5.20 10.35 7.22
C LEU A 22 -3.90 11.11 6.91
N PHE A 23 -2.77 10.43 6.80
CA PHE A 23 -1.49 11.08 6.48
C PHE A 23 -1.43 11.70 5.08
N GLY A 24 -2.47 11.54 4.26
CA GLY A 24 -2.72 12.42 3.12
C GLY A 24 -2.67 13.92 3.46
N VAL A 25 -2.89 14.30 4.74
CA VAL A 25 -2.72 15.67 5.23
C VAL A 25 -1.29 16.20 5.02
N MET A 26 -0.28 15.33 4.96
CA MET A 26 1.11 15.72 4.69
C MET A 26 1.29 16.40 3.33
N LEU A 27 0.35 16.23 2.40
CA LEU A 27 0.34 16.96 1.13
C LEU A 27 0.22 18.48 1.30
N LEU A 28 -0.26 18.95 2.45
CA LEU A 28 -0.37 20.39 2.76
C LEU A 28 0.95 20.98 3.26
N ILE A 29 1.94 20.15 3.63
CA ILE A 29 3.22 20.60 4.13
C ILE A 29 4.16 20.82 2.92
N PRO A 30 4.62 22.07 2.66
CA PRO A 30 5.58 22.31 1.61
C PRO A 30 6.94 21.66 1.95
N ALA A 31 7.74 21.35 0.92
CA ALA A 31 9.09 20.82 1.05
C ALA A 31 9.18 19.49 1.84
N TYR A 32 8.26 18.57 1.56
CA TYR A 32 8.23 17.23 2.14
C TYR A 32 8.19 16.14 1.04
N PRO A 33 8.94 15.03 1.16
CA PRO A 33 8.86 13.93 0.19
C PRO A 33 7.51 13.21 0.32
N TYR A 34 6.56 13.51 -0.57
CA TYR A 34 5.18 13.02 -0.45
C TYR A 34 5.02 11.51 -0.61
N THR A 35 5.98 10.83 -1.23
CA THR A 35 6.00 9.37 -1.29
C THR A 35 6.04 8.70 0.08
N VAL A 36 6.52 9.41 1.12
CA VAL A 36 6.57 8.94 2.51
C VAL A 36 5.16 8.74 3.09
N MET A 37 4.14 9.46 2.63
CA MET A 37 2.77 9.22 3.11
C MET A 37 2.30 7.79 2.77
N TRP A 38 2.69 7.24 1.62
CA TRP A 38 2.37 5.86 1.24
C TRP A 38 3.07 4.84 2.13
N PHE A 39 4.29 5.15 2.57
CA PHE A 39 4.98 4.33 3.58
C PHE A 39 4.22 4.25 4.90
N TYR A 40 3.62 5.35 5.37
CA TYR A 40 2.80 5.32 6.60
C TYR A 40 1.56 4.45 6.45
N VAL A 41 0.94 4.40 5.28
CA VAL A 41 -0.17 3.46 5.02
C VAL A 41 0.30 2.02 5.17
N MET A 42 1.49 1.68 4.63
CA MET A 42 2.09 0.35 4.77
C MET A 42 2.45 0.04 6.22
N LEU A 43 2.93 1.03 6.97
CA LEU A 43 3.18 0.89 8.41
C LEU A 43 1.88 0.60 9.17
N GLY A 44 0.78 1.22 8.80
CA GLY A 44 -0.55 0.91 9.34
C GLY A 44 -0.97 -0.54 9.09
N LEU A 45 -0.76 -1.03 7.88
CA LEU A 45 -0.99 -2.45 7.56
C LEU A 45 -0.09 -3.37 8.38
N PHE A 46 1.19 -3.02 8.56
CA PHE A 46 2.10 -3.77 9.42
C PHE A 46 1.55 -3.92 10.84
N PHE A 47 1.07 -2.83 11.46
CA PHE A 47 0.46 -2.90 12.79
C PHE A 47 -0.79 -3.78 12.83
N SER A 48 -1.60 -3.76 11.78
CA SER A 48 -2.74 -4.67 11.68
C SER A 48 -2.31 -6.13 11.62
N PHE A 49 -1.29 -6.48 10.82
CA PHE A 49 -0.77 -7.84 10.76
C PHE A 49 -0.09 -8.26 12.08
N LEU A 50 0.59 -7.32 12.76
CA LEU A 50 1.19 -7.55 14.07
C LEU A 50 0.12 -7.86 15.11
N ASN A 51 -0.95 -7.06 15.17
CA ASN A 51 -2.11 -7.30 16.03
C ASN A 51 -2.74 -8.67 15.73
N GLY A 52 -2.92 -9.00 14.44
CA GLY A 52 -3.43 -10.31 14.03
C GLY A 52 -2.55 -11.47 14.50
N ARG A 53 -1.21 -11.29 14.54
CA ARG A 53 -0.28 -12.27 15.09
C ARG A 53 -0.45 -12.42 16.62
N GLU A 54 -0.53 -11.32 17.34
CA GLU A 54 -0.69 -11.31 18.82
C GLU A 54 -2.01 -11.96 19.24
N GLN A 55 -3.09 -11.70 18.48
CA GLN A 55 -4.38 -12.35 18.67
C GLN A 55 -4.45 -13.79 18.15
N LYS A 56 -3.34 -14.36 17.67
CA LYS A 56 -3.27 -15.70 17.07
C LYS A 56 -4.30 -15.92 15.96
N ASN A 57 -4.64 -14.87 15.20
CA ASN A 57 -5.69 -14.86 14.18
C ASN A 57 -5.50 -15.95 13.11
N VAL A 58 -4.24 -16.21 12.71
CA VAL A 58 -3.89 -17.26 11.74
C VAL A 58 -4.18 -18.64 12.32
N TYR A 59 -3.78 -18.88 13.57
CA TYR A 59 -4.01 -20.12 14.27
C TYR A 59 -5.52 -20.42 14.44
N TYR A 60 -6.27 -19.46 14.97
CA TYR A 60 -7.74 -19.63 15.09
C TYR A 60 -8.43 -19.85 13.73
N SER A 61 -7.94 -19.20 12.67
CA SER A 61 -8.48 -19.44 11.34
C SER A 61 -8.21 -20.86 10.83
N ALA A 62 -7.08 -21.45 11.23
CA ALA A 62 -6.74 -22.82 10.87
C ALA A 62 -7.60 -23.88 11.59
N LEU A 63 -8.10 -23.58 12.80
CA LEU A 63 -9.01 -24.45 13.55
C LEU A 63 -10.44 -24.46 12.98
N LEU A 64 -10.80 -23.46 12.19
CA LEU A 64 -12.11 -23.38 11.56
C LEU A 64 -12.13 -24.21 10.27
N PRO A 65 -13.28 -24.76 9.86
CA PRO A 65 -13.42 -25.50 8.59
C PRO A 65 -13.40 -24.57 7.39
N ILE A 66 -12.32 -23.77 7.26
CA ILE A 66 -12.12 -22.76 6.23
C ILE A 66 -10.87 -23.13 5.43
N ARG A 67 -10.94 -22.99 4.12
CA ARG A 67 -9.78 -23.23 3.27
C ARG A 67 -8.70 -22.17 3.51
N LYS A 68 -7.44 -22.56 3.63
CA LYS A 68 -6.29 -21.63 3.78
C LYS A 68 -6.30 -20.54 2.69
N ARG A 69 -6.69 -20.89 1.46
CA ARG A 69 -6.85 -19.93 0.35
C ARG A 69 -7.87 -18.82 0.64
N ASP A 70 -8.97 -19.13 1.30
CA ASP A 70 -10.01 -18.12 1.61
C ASP A 70 -9.52 -17.13 2.65
N THR A 71 -8.69 -17.56 3.59
CA THR A 71 -8.01 -16.68 4.56
C THR A 71 -7.04 -15.73 3.85
N VAL A 72 -6.21 -16.25 2.93
CA VAL A 72 -5.30 -15.42 2.13
C VAL A 72 -6.07 -14.40 1.30
N LYS A 73 -7.16 -14.83 0.65
CA LYS A 73 -8.02 -13.95 -0.16
C LYS A 73 -8.64 -12.83 0.68
N ALA A 74 -9.10 -13.14 1.90
CA ALA A 74 -9.65 -12.13 2.81
C ALA A 74 -8.59 -11.09 3.22
N ASN A 75 -7.35 -11.53 3.48
CA ASN A 75 -6.25 -10.62 3.80
C ASN A 75 -5.83 -9.76 2.60
N CYS A 76 -5.77 -10.32 1.40
CA CYS A 76 -5.51 -9.55 0.18
C CYS A 76 -6.59 -8.46 -0.03
N LEU A 77 -7.86 -8.82 0.13
CA LEU A 77 -8.97 -7.86 0.04
C LEU A 77 -8.89 -6.78 1.12
N PHE A 78 -8.55 -7.15 2.35
CA PHE A 78 -8.37 -6.20 3.45
C PHE A 78 -7.26 -5.19 3.12
N VAL A 79 -6.09 -5.65 2.68
CA VAL A 79 -4.98 -4.79 2.29
C VAL A 79 -5.39 -3.84 1.18
N GLY A 80 -5.99 -4.36 0.09
CA GLY A 80 -6.43 -3.54 -1.03
C GLY A 80 -7.49 -2.49 -0.65
N LEU A 81 -8.40 -2.83 0.30
CA LEU A 81 -9.37 -1.86 0.80
C LEU A 81 -8.73 -0.72 1.59
N ILE A 82 -7.75 -1.01 2.44
CA ILE A 82 -7.02 0.04 3.20
C ILE A 82 -6.23 0.94 2.24
N GLU A 83 -5.58 0.39 1.23
CA GLU A 83 -4.87 1.16 0.21
C GLU A 83 -5.81 2.08 -0.58
N LEU A 84 -6.94 1.55 -1.04
CA LEU A 84 -7.96 2.36 -1.73
C LEU A 84 -8.52 3.45 -0.82
N LEU A 85 -8.78 3.14 0.45
CA LEU A 85 -9.24 4.12 1.42
C LEU A 85 -8.22 5.26 1.58
N ALA A 86 -6.93 4.93 1.70
CA ALA A 86 -5.87 5.93 1.82
C ALA A 86 -5.76 6.80 0.57
N LEU A 87 -5.86 6.21 -0.64
CA LEU A 87 -5.88 6.96 -1.89
C LEU A 87 -7.08 7.92 -1.94
N VAL A 88 -8.28 7.45 -1.60
CA VAL A 88 -9.51 8.27 -1.59
C VAL A 88 -9.39 9.42 -0.58
N ILE A 89 -8.83 9.15 0.61
CA ILE A 89 -8.63 10.19 1.64
C ILE A 89 -7.58 11.21 1.21
N ALA A 90 -6.55 10.82 0.45
CA ALA A 90 -5.51 11.74 0.00
C ALA A 90 -6.01 12.74 -1.08
N VAL A 91 -7.03 12.38 -1.87
CA VAL A 91 -7.57 13.24 -2.94
C VAL A 91 -8.03 14.61 -2.43
N PRO A 92 -8.89 14.72 -1.39
CA PRO A 92 -9.31 16.03 -0.87
C PRO A 92 -8.14 16.90 -0.42
N PHE A 93 -7.09 16.32 0.17
CA PHE A 93 -5.90 17.09 0.58
C PHE A 93 -5.09 17.59 -0.62
N ALA A 94 -4.97 16.80 -1.68
CA ALA A 94 -4.35 17.24 -2.94
C ALA A 94 -5.14 18.40 -3.58
N LEU A 95 -6.47 18.31 -3.60
CA LEU A 95 -7.34 19.37 -4.10
C LEU A 95 -7.29 20.63 -3.22
N LEU A 96 -7.25 20.45 -1.91
CA LEU A 96 -7.14 21.58 -0.96
C LEU A 96 -5.80 22.30 -1.14
N ARG A 97 -4.70 21.56 -1.32
CA ARG A 97 -3.40 22.13 -1.63
C ARG A 97 -3.45 23.01 -2.87
N ALA A 98 -4.07 22.52 -3.95
CA ALA A 98 -4.21 23.28 -5.20
C ALA A 98 -5.02 24.57 -5.01
N LYS A 99 -6.09 24.52 -4.19
CA LYS A 99 -6.91 25.71 -3.85
C LYS A 99 -6.16 26.72 -2.99
N LEU A 100 -5.31 26.27 -2.07
CA LEU A 100 -4.51 27.13 -1.19
C LEU A 100 -3.33 27.78 -1.93
N GLY A 101 -3.08 27.43 -3.21
CA GLY A 101 -1.97 27.99 -3.98
C GLY A 101 -0.59 27.62 -3.42
N ILE A 102 -0.48 26.51 -2.70
CA ILE A 102 0.81 26.02 -2.19
C ILE A 102 1.65 25.62 -3.40
N GLY A 103 2.80 26.28 -3.57
CA GLY A 103 3.72 26.10 -4.72
C GLY A 103 4.24 24.68 -4.91
N ASP A 104 5.03 24.49 -5.95
CA ASP A 104 5.64 23.21 -6.29
C ASP A 104 6.50 22.66 -5.15
N ASN A 105 6.63 21.34 -5.09
CA ASN A 105 7.44 20.66 -4.08
C ASN A 105 8.93 20.72 -4.49
N PRO A 106 9.80 21.44 -3.75
CA PRO A 106 11.21 21.54 -4.11
C PRO A 106 11.99 20.25 -3.84
N VAL A 107 11.42 19.31 -3.08
CA VAL A 107 12.12 18.10 -2.64
C VAL A 107 11.93 16.93 -3.62
N GLY A 108 10.76 16.84 -4.28
CA GLY A 108 10.49 15.71 -5.16
C GLY A 108 9.17 15.85 -5.91
N LEU A 109 8.40 14.77 -5.97
CA LEU A 109 7.11 14.73 -6.66
C LEU A 109 6.13 15.76 -6.11
N ASN A 110 5.43 16.46 -7.01
CA ASN A 110 4.31 17.31 -6.67
C ASN A 110 3.08 16.50 -6.23
N ALA A 111 2.14 17.18 -5.55
CA ALA A 111 0.85 16.57 -5.17
C ALA A 111 -0.10 16.51 -6.38
N ASN A 112 0.29 15.79 -7.40
CA ASN A 112 -0.39 15.64 -8.68
C ASN A 112 -0.81 14.19 -8.95
N VAL A 113 -1.40 13.92 -10.10
CA VAL A 113 -1.86 12.57 -10.49
C VAL A 113 -0.70 11.57 -10.59
N THR A 114 0.51 12.03 -10.93
CA THR A 114 1.72 11.18 -10.96
C THR A 114 2.05 10.61 -9.57
N LEU A 115 1.87 11.39 -8.50
CA LEU A 115 2.09 10.90 -7.13
C LEU A 115 1.14 9.74 -6.77
N PHE A 116 -0.11 9.79 -7.21
CA PHE A 116 -1.07 8.69 -7.00
C PHE A 116 -0.72 7.47 -7.86
N ALA A 117 -0.25 7.68 -9.09
CA ALA A 117 0.25 6.59 -9.94
C ALA A 117 1.45 5.89 -9.29
N CYS A 118 2.43 6.65 -8.81
CA CYS A 118 3.58 6.14 -8.06
C CYS A 118 3.14 5.41 -6.78
N GLY A 119 2.15 5.95 -6.06
CA GLY A 119 1.58 5.30 -4.88
C GLY A 119 1.03 3.90 -5.18
N LEU A 120 0.26 3.75 -6.25
CA LEU A 120 -0.27 2.45 -6.69
C LEU A 120 0.85 1.47 -7.04
N MET A 121 1.90 1.92 -7.72
CA MET A 121 3.06 1.08 -8.05
C MET A 121 3.83 0.67 -6.79
N LEU A 122 4.03 1.58 -5.83
CA LEU A 122 4.67 1.29 -4.55
C LEU A 122 3.87 0.29 -3.73
N PHE A 123 2.54 0.40 -3.70
CA PHE A 123 1.67 -0.58 -3.07
C PHE A 123 1.80 -1.95 -3.70
N ALA A 124 1.80 -2.05 -5.03
CA ALA A 124 1.97 -3.33 -5.73
C ALA A 124 3.31 -3.99 -5.37
N VAL A 125 4.41 -3.24 -5.36
CA VAL A 125 5.75 -3.72 -5.01
C VAL A 125 5.80 -4.17 -3.56
N PHE A 126 5.29 -3.34 -2.63
CA PHE A 126 5.25 -3.68 -1.21
C PHE A 126 4.45 -4.94 -0.97
N ASN A 127 3.23 -5.04 -1.49
CA ASN A 127 2.35 -6.18 -1.33
C ASN A 127 2.97 -7.48 -1.84
N ALA A 128 3.63 -7.42 -3.00
CA ALA A 128 4.32 -8.58 -3.56
C ALA A 128 5.40 -9.10 -2.60
N VAL A 129 6.23 -8.22 -2.06
CA VAL A 129 7.30 -8.64 -1.16
C VAL A 129 6.76 -9.03 0.21
N PHE A 130 5.88 -8.20 0.79
CA PHE A 130 5.35 -8.39 2.15
C PHE A 130 4.50 -9.65 2.26
N LEU A 131 3.45 -9.78 1.46
CA LEU A 131 2.53 -10.92 1.56
C LEU A 131 3.21 -12.23 1.18
N LEU A 132 4.04 -12.24 0.12
CA LEU A 132 4.75 -13.45 -0.26
C LEU A 132 5.81 -13.86 0.79
N SER A 133 6.43 -12.92 1.48
CA SER A 133 7.36 -13.21 2.58
C SER A 133 6.62 -13.65 3.84
N PHE A 134 5.52 -12.98 4.20
CA PHE A 134 4.71 -13.30 5.37
C PHE A 134 4.15 -14.73 5.30
N TYR A 135 3.54 -15.11 4.20
CA TYR A 135 2.92 -16.44 4.03
C TYR A 135 3.90 -17.60 3.88
N ARG A 136 5.22 -17.35 3.90
CA ARG A 136 6.22 -18.44 4.05
C ARG A 136 6.22 -19.06 5.45
N THR A 137 5.89 -18.27 6.46
CA THR A 137 5.89 -18.70 7.86
C THR A 137 4.55 -18.46 8.55
N ALA A 138 3.71 -17.58 7.98
CA ALA A 138 2.45 -17.07 8.53
C ALA A 138 2.58 -16.46 9.95
N TYR A 139 3.81 -16.15 10.37
CA TYR A 139 4.13 -15.66 11.72
C TYR A 139 5.13 -14.50 11.74
N LYS A 140 6.17 -14.52 10.91
CA LYS A 140 7.28 -13.54 10.95
C LYS A 140 6.90 -12.22 10.28
N VAL A 141 6.00 -11.44 10.89
CA VAL A 141 5.50 -10.16 10.34
C VAL A 141 6.63 -9.15 10.18
N GLY A 142 7.47 -8.95 11.23
CA GLY A 142 8.54 -7.95 11.23
C GLY A 142 9.57 -8.17 10.13
N VAL A 143 10.06 -9.40 9.98
CA VAL A 143 11.05 -9.73 8.92
C VAL A 143 10.47 -9.49 7.53
N SER A 144 9.20 -9.83 7.33
CA SER A 144 8.50 -9.62 6.05
C SER A 144 8.33 -8.13 5.75
N PHE A 145 8.02 -7.34 6.78
CA PHE A 145 7.88 -5.89 6.68
C PHE A 145 9.22 -5.22 6.33
N VAL A 146 10.31 -5.54 7.05
CA VAL A 146 11.63 -4.96 6.77
C VAL A 146 12.07 -5.22 5.32
N LYS A 147 11.89 -6.46 4.84
CA LYS A 147 12.18 -6.78 3.42
C LYS A 147 11.38 -5.94 2.44
N ALA A 148 10.08 -5.80 2.70
CA ALA A 148 9.20 -4.99 1.86
C ALA A 148 9.56 -3.51 1.90
N CYS A 149 9.92 -2.97 3.08
CA CYS A 149 10.36 -1.58 3.24
C CYS A 149 11.64 -1.27 2.46
N ILE A 150 12.62 -2.18 2.49
CA ILE A 150 13.87 -2.00 1.73
C ILE A 150 13.56 -1.87 0.23
N VAL A 151 12.76 -2.80 -0.32
CA VAL A 151 12.44 -2.78 -1.76
C VAL A 151 11.58 -1.56 -2.10
N MET A 152 10.61 -1.21 -1.24
CA MET A 152 9.77 -0.02 -1.42
C MET A 152 10.60 1.26 -1.36
N ALA A 153 11.55 1.37 -0.42
CA ALA A 153 12.41 2.55 -0.30
C ALA A 153 13.27 2.75 -1.54
N VAL A 154 13.84 1.68 -2.09
CA VAL A 154 14.60 1.73 -3.35
C VAL A 154 13.70 2.17 -4.50
N ALA A 155 12.49 1.61 -4.60
CA ALA A 155 11.54 1.98 -5.64
C ALA A 155 11.10 3.46 -5.51
N ALA A 156 10.79 3.92 -4.29
CA ALA A 156 10.43 5.30 -4.01
C ALA A 156 11.58 6.26 -4.36
N PHE A 157 12.81 5.91 -3.98
CA PHE A 157 13.98 6.71 -4.33
C PHE A 157 14.18 6.83 -5.85
N ILE A 158 14.00 5.73 -6.58
CA ILE A 158 14.07 5.76 -8.06
C ILE A 158 12.99 6.67 -8.63
N MET A 159 11.75 6.58 -8.14
CA MET A 159 10.63 7.40 -8.61
C MET A 159 10.84 8.88 -8.34
N GLU A 160 11.34 9.24 -7.16
CA GLU A 160 11.70 10.62 -6.82
C GLU A 160 12.89 11.12 -7.67
N ALA A 161 13.92 10.30 -7.86
CA ALA A 161 15.09 10.66 -8.67
C ALA A 161 14.73 10.90 -10.14
N VAL A 162 13.84 10.06 -10.70
CA VAL A 162 13.41 10.15 -12.10
C VAL A 162 12.80 11.51 -12.43
N VAL A 163 12.08 12.12 -11.49
CA VAL A 163 11.43 13.42 -11.68
C VAL A 163 12.44 14.56 -11.87
N HIS A 164 13.63 14.44 -11.35
CA HIS A 164 14.70 15.46 -11.50
C HIS A 164 15.38 15.42 -12.87
N PHE A 165 15.13 14.41 -13.70
CA PHE A 165 15.66 14.38 -15.06
C PHE A 165 14.85 15.30 -15.98
N PRO A 166 15.49 16.19 -16.77
CA PRO A 166 14.81 17.16 -17.62
C PRO A 166 13.82 16.54 -18.62
N ALA A 167 14.14 15.35 -19.14
CA ALA A 167 13.26 14.63 -20.07
C ALA A 167 11.94 14.14 -19.45
N LEU A 168 11.92 13.95 -18.12
CA LEU A 168 10.80 13.37 -17.37
C LEU A 168 10.12 14.41 -16.44
N SER A 169 10.67 15.63 -16.37
CA SER A 169 10.12 16.71 -15.54
C SER A 169 8.66 17.07 -15.90
N ARG A 170 8.23 16.84 -17.15
CA ARG A 170 6.85 17.05 -17.58
C ARG A 170 5.84 16.19 -16.79
N PHE A 171 6.23 15.05 -16.24
CA PHE A 171 5.40 14.21 -15.37
C PHE A 171 5.19 14.82 -13.99
N ASN A 172 6.07 15.74 -13.56
CA ASN A 172 5.93 16.48 -12.31
C ASN A 172 5.07 17.73 -12.42
N GLY A 173 4.75 18.16 -13.64
CA GLY A 173 3.82 19.28 -13.89
C GLY A 173 2.37 18.93 -13.53
N TYR A 174 1.43 19.71 -14.08
CA TYR A 174 -0.02 19.53 -13.89
C TYR A 174 -0.74 19.20 -15.20
N ASP A 175 -0.01 18.75 -16.21
CA ASP A 175 -0.58 18.34 -17.50
C ASP A 175 -1.23 16.95 -17.38
N LEU A 176 -2.54 16.92 -17.31
CA LEU A 176 -3.33 15.68 -17.19
C LEU A 176 -3.13 14.74 -18.37
N ALA A 177 -2.86 15.24 -19.57
CA ALA A 177 -2.68 14.40 -20.76
C ALA A 177 -1.45 13.48 -20.61
N CYS A 178 -0.39 13.97 -19.97
CA CYS A 178 0.80 13.16 -19.67
C CYS A 178 0.63 12.25 -18.46
N GLN A 179 -0.17 12.65 -17.47
CA GLN A 179 -0.27 11.95 -16.17
C GLN A 179 -1.31 10.84 -16.19
N LEU A 180 -2.41 10.97 -16.93
CA LEU A 180 -3.47 9.96 -16.99
C LEU A 180 -2.97 8.58 -17.50
N PRO A 181 -2.14 8.51 -18.56
CA PRO A 181 -1.55 7.22 -18.96
C PRO A 181 -0.71 6.58 -17.85
N LEU A 182 0.02 7.39 -17.07
CA LEU A 182 0.82 6.88 -15.95
C LEU A 182 -0.08 6.36 -14.82
N LEU A 183 -1.18 7.05 -14.51
CA LEU A 183 -2.17 6.58 -13.55
C LEU A 183 -2.82 5.27 -14.03
N ALA A 184 -3.17 5.18 -15.30
CA ALA A 184 -3.73 3.96 -15.89
C ALA A 184 -2.72 2.80 -15.78
N ALA A 185 -1.43 3.04 -16.07
CA ALA A 185 -0.37 2.06 -15.89
C ALA A 185 -0.24 1.63 -14.42
N GLY A 186 -0.25 2.57 -13.48
CA GLY A 186 -0.24 2.28 -12.04
C GLY A 186 -1.41 1.41 -11.61
N LEU A 187 -2.63 1.73 -12.07
CA LEU A 187 -3.82 0.92 -11.81
C LEU A 187 -3.71 -0.49 -12.40
N VAL A 188 -3.25 -0.62 -13.64
CA VAL A 188 -3.06 -1.93 -14.29
C VAL A 188 -2.02 -2.77 -13.53
N ILE A 189 -0.91 -2.17 -13.12
CA ILE A 189 0.13 -2.84 -12.33
C ILE A 189 -0.44 -3.27 -10.97
N TRP A 190 -1.11 -2.38 -10.27
CA TRP A 190 -1.70 -2.68 -8.95
C TRP A 190 -2.77 -3.75 -9.05
N CYS A 191 -3.75 -3.62 -9.94
CA CYS A 191 -4.80 -4.63 -10.15
C CYS A 191 -4.22 -5.96 -10.64
N GLY A 192 -3.30 -5.92 -11.61
CA GLY A 192 -2.68 -7.11 -12.20
C GLY A 192 -1.75 -7.86 -11.24
N SER A 193 -1.19 -7.18 -10.24
CA SER A 193 -0.36 -7.82 -9.21
C SER A 193 -1.15 -8.74 -8.29
N TRP A 194 -2.43 -8.43 -7.98
CA TRP A 194 -3.24 -9.17 -7.01
C TRP A 194 -3.44 -10.66 -7.33
N PRO A 195 -3.77 -11.09 -8.56
CA PRO A 195 -3.86 -12.51 -8.90
C PRO A 195 -2.54 -13.27 -8.69
N LEU A 196 -1.40 -12.64 -9.00
CA LEU A 196 -0.08 -13.23 -8.83
C LEU A 196 0.28 -13.35 -7.35
N ILE A 197 0.07 -12.28 -6.58
CA ILE A 197 0.29 -12.23 -5.13
C ILE A 197 -0.58 -13.27 -4.44
N PHE A 198 -1.87 -13.32 -4.76
CA PHE A 198 -2.81 -14.28 -4.18
C PHE A 198 -2.38 -15.73 -4.43
N ARG A 199 -2.07 -16.08 -5.70
CA ARG A 199 -1.64 -17.44 -6.05
C ARG A 199 -0.34 -17.82 -5.33
N GLY A 200 0.64 -16.93 -5.32
CA GLY A 200 1.93 -17.17 -4.67
C GLY A 200 1.82 -17.24 -3.14
N ALA A 201 1.02 -16.39 -2.51
CA ALA A 201 0.77 -16.40 -1.07
C ALA A 201 -0.01 -17.65 -0.64
N ALA A 202 -1.07 -18.02 -1.38
CA ALA A 202 -1.86 -19.22 -1.09
C ALA A 202 -1.01 -20.50 -1.20
N ALA A 203 -0.23 -20.65 -2.27
CA ALA A 203 0.65 -21.80 -2.44
C ALA A 203 1.71 -21.93 -1.34
N ARG A 204 2.18 -20.81 -0.79
CA ARG A 204 3.11 -20.81 0.35
C ARG A 204 2.42 -21.15 1.66
N TYR A 205 1.24 -20.59 1.89
CA TYR A 205 0.49 -20.81 3.11
C TYR A 205 -0.03 -22.25 3.23
N GLU A 206 -0.36 -22.90 2.13
CA GLU A 206 -0.75 -24.32 2.13
C GLU A 206 0.36 -25.25 2.67
N LYS A 207 1.62 -24.87 2.51
CA LYS A 207 2.81 -25.63 2.97
C LYS A 207 3.19 -25.35 4.43
N VAL A 208 2.51 -24.44 5.09
CA VAL A 208 2.77 -24.10 6.50
C VAL A 208 1.94 -25.02 7.38
N ASP A 209 2.60 -25.82 8.20
CA ASP A 209 1.97 -26.57 9.29
C ASP A 209 1.82 -25.63 10.50
N LEU A 210 0.60 -25.55 11.04
CA LEU A 210 0.19 -24.65 12.13
C LEU A 210 -0.23 -25.46 13.36
#